data_2e384915a08c53623fa11f5345a30761
#
_entry.id   2e384915a08c53623fa11f5345a30761
#
_cell.length_a   1.000
_cell.length_b   1.000
_cell.length_c   1.000
_cell.angle_alpha   90.00
_cell.angle_beta   90.00
_cell.angle_gamma   90.00
#
_symmetry.space_group_name_H-M   'P 1'
#
loop_
_entity.id
_entity.type
_entity.pdbx_description
1 polymer ?
#
loop_
_entity_poly.entity_id
_entity_poly.type
_entity_poly.pdbx_seq_one_letter_code
_entity_poly.pdbx_strand_id
1 'polypeptide(L)'
;GGQILVGGTVEEVGFDLSTTAAAKRELTRWCAHVFAPSVSLTDLRAGLRPKPRQGRPVIEPLDGTGSLFVATGHYKNGVLMAPLTGQVVARWIVEGSPGRDMSPFTIDR
;
A
#
# COMPACT_ATOMS: atom_id res chain seq x y z
N GLY A 1 -21.37 19.89 -5.57
CA GLY A 1 -20.00 20.10 -5.16
C GLY A 1 -19.26 18.77 -5.09
N GLY A 2 -18.09 18.68 -5.74
CA GLY A 2 -17.25 17.51 -5.73
C GLY A 2 -16.33 17.49 -4.50
N GLN A 3 -15.96 16.30 -4.04
CA GLN A 3 -14.91 16.11 -3.05
C GLN A 3 -13.64 15.59 -3.75
N ILE A 4 -12.48 16.04 -3.27
CA ILE A 4 -11.19 15.61 -3.74
C ILE A 4 -10.49 14.86 -2.59
N LEU A 5 -9.99 13.66 -2.86
CA LEU A 5 -9.15 12.94 -1.92
C LEU A 5 -7.69 13.31 -2.14
N VAL A 6 -7.05 13.81 -1.11
CA VAL A 6 -5.64 14.17 -1.12
C VAL A 6 -4.88 13.28 -0.15
N GLY A 7 -3.81 12.67 -0.60
CA GLY A 7 -2.97 11.82 0.23
C GLY A 7 -1.52 11.85 -0.21
N GLY A 8 -0.60 11.64 0.67
CA GLY A 8 -0.72 11.55 2.13
C GLY A 8 0.63 11.68 2.78
N THR A 9 0.61 11.95 4.08
CA THR A 9 1.82 11.87 4.90
C THR A 9 2.20 10.42 5.22
N VAL A 10 3.38 10.21 5.77
CA VAL A 10 3.84 8.90 6.25
C VAL A 10 4.50 9.09 7.59
N GLU A 11 3.97 8.42 8.61
CA GLU A 11 4.48 8.43 9.96
C GLU A 11 4.73 7.00 10.44
N GLU A 12 5.82 6.75 11.13
CA GLU A 12 6.13 5.42 11.69
C GLU A 12 5.64 5.38 13.15
N VAL A 13 4.38 5.06 13.33
CA VAL A 13 3.66 5.11 14.61
C VAL A 13 3.09 3.73 15.04
N GLY A 14 3.60 2.66 14.44
CA GLY A 14 3.09 1.31 14.71
C GLY A 14 1.64 1.16 14.22
N PHE A 15 0.74 0.81 15.13
CA PHE A 15 -0.68 0.60 14.84
C PHE A 15 -1.58 1.77 15.25
N ASP A 16 -1.00 2.93 15.58
CA ASP A 16 -1.78 4.12 15.91
C ASP A 16 -2.46 4.68 14.65
N LEU A 17 -3.78 4.78 14.69
CA LEU A 17 -4.63 5.34 13.62
C LEU A 17 -5.04 6.79 13.92
N SER A 18 -4.52 7.40 14.96
CA SER A 18 -4.81 8.79 15.25
C SER A 18 -4.25 9.71 14.16
N THR A 19 -4.97 10.78 13.88
CA THR A 19 -4.50 11.81 12.96
C THR A 19 -3.71 12.86 13.73
N THR A 20 -2.56 13.27 13.19
CA THR A 20 -1.69 14.23 13.86
C THR A 20 -1.93 15.67 13.39
N ALA A 21 -1.68 16.63 14.28
CA ALA A 21 -1.71 18.04 13.91
C ALA A 21 -0.63 18.38 12.85
N ALA A 22 0.46 17.63 12.82
CA ALA A 22 1.53 17.78 11.82
C ALA A 22 1.02 17.37 10.43
N ALA A 23 0.42 16.18 10.31
CA ALA A 23 -0.18 15.71 9.07
C ALA A 23 -1.25 16.67 8.56
N LYS A 24 -2.12 17.16 9.45
CA LYS A 24 -3.14 18.15 9.09
C LYS A 24 -2.52 19.42 8.50
N ARG A 25 -1.52 19.98 9.14
CA ARG A 25 -0.84 21.20 8.65
C ARG A 25 -0.16 20.95 7.29
N GLU A 26 0.49 19.82 7.12
CA GLU A 26 1.17 19.47 5.88
C GLU A 26 0.17 19.35 4.72
N LEU A 27 -0.88 18.57 4.90
CA LEU A 27 -1.92 18.38 3.88
C LEU A 27 -2.66 19.69 3.56
N THR A 28 -2.95 20.52 4.58
CA THR A 28 -3.55 21.84 4.35
C THR A 28 -2.65 22.73 3.50
N ARG A 29 -1.35 22.72 3.77
CA ARG A 29 -0.37 23.47 2.97
C ARG A 29 -0.31 22.96 1.52
N TRP A 30 -0.31 21.66 1.33
CA TRP A 30 -0.36 21.03 0.02
C TRP A 30 -1.63 21.39 -0.75
N CYS A 31 -2.78 21.31 -0.11
CA CYS A 31 -4.04 21.70 -0.72
C CYS A 31 -4.03 23.17 -1.17
N ALA A 32 -3.54 24.09 -0.33
CA ALA A 32 -3.44 25.51 -0.66
C ALA A 32 -2.48 25.79 -1.81
N HIS A 33 -1.43 24.97 -1.99
CA HIS A 33 -0.46 25.10 -3.06
C HIS A 33 -0.97 24.58 -4.41
N VAL A 34 -1.67 23.45 -4.40
CA VAL A 34 -2.11 22.75 -5.62
C VAL A 34 -3.48 23.24 -6.09
N PHE A 35 -4.36 23.57 -5.16
CA PHE A 35 -5.71 24.04 -5.42
C PHE A 35 -5.86 25.50 -4.99
N ALA A 36 -7.00 26.12 -5.33
CA ALA A 36 -7.29 27.47 -4.89
C ALA A 36 -7.34 27.55 -3.34
N PRO A 37 -6.99 28.71 -2.75
CA PRO A 37 -7.04 28.92 -1.29
C PRO A 37 -8.43 28.68 -0.64
N SER A 38 -9.48 28.60 -1.45
CA SER A 38 -10.85 28.33 -1.03
C SER A 38 -11.11 26.85 -0.69
N VAL A 39 -10.17 25.96 -0.98
CA VAL A 39 -10.32 24.52 -0.66
C VAL A 39 -10.01 24.30 0.82
N SER A 40 -10.99 23.80 1.54
CA SER A 40 -10.85 23.44 2.95
C SER A 40 -10.75 21.92 3.16
N LEU A 41 -9.92 21.52 4.12
CA LEU A 41 -9.83 20.14 4.55
C LEU A 41 -11.04 19.81 5.43
N THR A 42 -11.96 18.99 4.93
CA THR A 42 -13.22 18.67 5.62
C THR A 42 -13.15 17.40 6.46
N ASP A 43 -12.28 16.47 6.09
CA ASP A 43 -12.09 15.20 6.78
C ASP A 43 -10.60 14.77 6.71
N LEU A 44 -10.13 14.11 7.75
CA LEU A 44 -8.77 13.61 7.84
C LEU A 44 -8.80 12.19 8.40
N ARG A 45 -8.19 11.26 7.67
CA ARG A 45 -8.15 9.85 8.06
C ARG A 45 -6.73 9.33 8.01
N ALA A 46 -6.40 8.44 8.93
CA ALA A 46 -5.17 7.66 8.89
C ALA A 46 -5.49 6.22 8.47
N GLY A 47 -4.51 5.56 7.87
CA GLY A 47 -4.60 4.16 7.49
C GLY A 47 -3.24 3.50 7.62
N LEU A 48 -3.21 2.23 7.96
CA LEU A 48 -1.97 1.45 8.07
C LEU A 48 -1.51 0.96 6.71
N ARG A 49 -0.22 1.05 6.48
CA ARG A 49 0.43 0.45 5.31
C ARG A 49 1.36 -0.67 5.74
N PRO A 50 1.17 -1.90 5.26
CA PRO A 50 2.08 -2.99 5.58
C PRO A 50 3.45 -2.71 4.96
N LYS A 51 4.44 -2.46 5.84
CA LYS A 51 5.85 -2.26 5.47
C LYS A 51 6.65 -3.47 5.92
N PRO A 52 7.05 -4.36 5.01
CA PRO A 52 7.81 -5.54 5.37
C PRO A 52 9.25 -5.15 5.76
N ARG A 53 9.85 -5.92 6.66
CA ARG A 53 11.24 -5.67 7.13
C ARG A 53 12.25 -5.74 5.98
N GLN A 54 12.04 -6.64 5.04
CA GLN A 54 12.88 -6.84 3.86
C GLN A 54 12.77 -5.73 2.80
N GLY A 55 11.89 -4.73 3.00
CA GLY A 55 11.74 -3.58 2.11
C GLY A 55 11.08 -3.87 0.75
N ARG A 56 10.66 -5.10 0.51
CA ARG A 56 9.99 -5.55 -0.72
C ARG A 56 8.74 -6.37 -0.39
N PRO A 57 7.74 -6.43 -1.27
CA PRO A 57 6.53 -7.21 -1.05
C PRO A 57 6.84 -8.69 -0.80
N VAL A 58 5.90 -9.36 -0.13
CA VAL A 58 5.87 -10.81 0.01
C VAL A 58 4.75 -11.33 -0.88
N ILE A 59 5.09 -12.22 -1.83
CA ILE A 59 4.16 -12.82 -2.78
C ILE A 59 4.59 -14.28 -2.96
N GLU A 60 3.95 -15.20 -2.22
CA GLU A 60 4.28 -16.63 -2.28
C GLU A 60 3.13 -17.50 -1.79
N PRO A 61 3.10 -18.81 -2.13
CA PRO A 61 2.27 -19.78 -1.43
C PRO A 61 2.82 -20.03 -0.03
N LEU A 62 1.95 -20.10 0.98
CA LEU A 62 2.35 -20.28 2.39
C LEU A 62 2.39 -21.75 2.84
N ASP A 63 1.58 -22.59 2.22
CA ASP A 63 1.28 -23.94 2.70
C ASP A 63 2.00 -25.05 1.93
N GLY A 64 2.86 -24.71 0.97
CA GLY A 64 3.53 -25.69 0.10
C GLY A 64 2.58 -26.47 -0.82
N THR A 65 1.26 -26.38 -0.65
CA THR A 65 0.26 -27.04 -1.49
C THR A 65 -0.25 -26.15 -2.62
N GLY A 66 0.00 -24.85 -2.53
CA GLY A 66 -0.52 -23.85 -3.46
C GLY A 66 -1.99 -23.49 -3.22
N SER A 67 -2.54 -23.87 -2.07
CA SER A 67 -3.92 -23.55 -1.71
C SER A 67 -4.08 -22.22 -0.99
N LEU A 68 -3.01 -21.77 -0.32
CA LEU A 68 -2.99 -20.52 0.44
C LEU A 68 -1.85 -19.62 -0.05
N PHE A 69 -2.19 -18.43 -0.50
CA PHE A 69 -1.23 -17.44 -0.98
C PHE A 69 -1.20 -16.22 -0.07
N VAL A 70 -0.02 -15.63 0.08
CA VAL A 70 0.14 -14.29 0.61
C VAL A 70 0.58 -13.33 -0.49
N ALA A 71 -0.02 -12.15 -0.53
CA ALA A 71 0.41 -11.03 -1.40
C ALA A 71 0.25 -9.74 -0.58
N THR A 72 1.32 -9.29 0.05
CA THR A 72 1.30 -8.18 0.99
C THR A 72 2.59 -7.37 0.98
N GLY A 73 2.63 -6.28 1.75
CA GLY A 73 3.86 -5.53 1.95
C GLY A 73 4.24 -4.60 0.81
N HIS A 74 3.32 -4.24 -0.06
CA HIS A 74 3.57 -3.32 -1.18
C HIS A 74 3.83 -1.87 -0.75
N TYR A 75 3.60 -1.56 0.52
CA TYR A 75 3.83 -0.25 1.14
C TYR A 75 3.19 0.90 0.34
N LYS A 76 4.00 1.76 -0.28
CA LYS A 76 3.52 2.92 -1.07
C LYS A 76 3.09 2.54 -2.50
N ASN A 77 3.50 1.38 -2.97
CA ASN A 77 3.37 0.97 -4.37
C ASN A 77 2.19 0.02 -4.62
N GLY A 78 1.31 -0.20 -3.62
CA GLY A 78 0.24 -1.19 -3.72
C GLY A 78 -0.67 -0.99 -4.94
N VAL A 79 -1.14 0.22 -5.18
CA VAL A 79 -2.00 0.53 -6.32
C VAL A 79 -1.26 0.32 -7.65
N LEU A 80 -0.02 0.81 -7.75
CA LEU A 80 0.80 0.67 -8.95
C LEU A 80 1.12 -0.80 -9.29
N MET A 81 1.39 -1.60 -8.26
CA MET A 81 1.79 -3.00 -8.43
C MET A 81 0.60 -3.97 -8.49
N ALA A 82 -0.61 -3.53 -8.13
CA ALA A 82 -1.78 -4.41 -8.04
C ALA A 82 -2.06 -5.22 -9.32
N PRO A 83 -2.02 -4.63 -10.55
CA PRO A 83 -2.27 -5.40 -11.77
C PRO A 83 -1.26 -6.52 -11.97
N LEU A 84 0.03 -6.23 -11.82
CA LEU A 84 1.10 -7.22 -11.98
C LEU A 84 1.05 -8.29 -10.91
N THR A 85 0.83 -7.91 -9.65
CA THR A 85 0.68 -8.86 -8.55
C THR A 85 -0.50 -9.80 -8.80
N GLY A 86 -1.63 -9.24 -9.22
CA GLY A 86 -2.82 -10.04 -9.56
C GLY A 86 -2.57 -11.03 -10.68
N GLN A 87 -1.89 -10.62 -11.76
CA GLN A 87 -1.52 -11.50 -12.87
C GLN A 87 -0.61 -12.64 -12.41
N VAL A 88 0.42 -12.33 -11.63
CA VAL A 88 1.37 -13.34 -11.12
C VAL A 88 0.67 -14.36 -10.23
N VAL A 89 -0.13 -13.90 -9.28
CA VAL A 89 -0.84 -14.80 -8.35
C VAL A 89 -1.88 -15.64 -9.10
N ALA A 90 -2.67 -15.04 -9.99
CA ALA A 90 -3.66 -15.77 -10.78
C ALA A 90 -3.01 -16.85 -11.64
N ARG A 91 -1.90 -16.52 -12.31
CA ARG A 91 -1.16 -17.48 -13.10
C ARG A 91 -0.62 -18.62 -12.23
N TRP A 92 -0.07 -18.28 -11.07
CA TRP A 92 0.47 -19.29 -10.15
C TRP A 92 -0.59 -20.26 -9.66
N ILE A 93 -1.80 -19.75 -9.36
CA ILE A 93 -2.94 -20.58 -8.96
C ILE A 93 -3.39 -21.50 -10.10
N VAL A 94 -3.50 -20.97 -11.32
CA VAL A 94 -4.07 -21.71 -12.47
C VAL A 94 -3.07 -22.67 -13.09
N GLU A 95 -1.81 -22.23 -13.24
CA GLU A 95 -0.76 -22.96 -13.96
C GLU A 95 0.22 -23.69 -13.02
N GLY A 96 0.09 -23.52 -11.70
CA GLY A 96 1.05 -24.07 -10.72
C GLY A 96 2.42 -23.36 -10.73
N SER A 97 2.57 -22.29 -11.51
CA SER A 97 3.83 -21.56 -11.65
C SER A 97 3.59 -20.08 -11.88
N PRO A 98 4.38 -19.17 -11.26
CA PRO A 98 4.25 -17.73 -11.47
C PRO A 98 4.72 -17.27 -12.85
N GLY A 99 5.41 -18.13 -13.61
CA GLY A 99 5.96 -17.81 -14.92
C GLY A 99 7.14 -16.83 -14.91
N ARG A 100 7.70 -16.56 -13.73
CA ARG A 100 8.87 -15.70 -13.52
C ARG A 100 9.54 -16.03 -12.19
N ASP A 101 10.76 -15.55 -12.02
CA ASP A 101 11.47 -15.67 -10.74
C ASP A 101 10.79 -14.82 -9.67
N MET A 102 10.28 -15.46 -8.63
CA MET A 102 9.65 -14.84 -7.47
C MET A 102 10.51 -14.92 -6.21
N SER A 103 11.72 -15.49 -6.30
CA SER A 103 12.62 -15.61 -5.14
C SER A 103 12.88 -14.29 -4.39
N PRO A 104 12.94 -13.11 -5.05
CA PRO A 104 13.08 -11.86 -4.32
C PRO A 104 11.85 -11.46 -3.49
N PHE A 105 10.71 -12.12 -3.70
CA PHE A 105 9.43 -11.78 -3.07
C PHE A 105 8.95 -12.84 -2.07
N THR A 106 9.82 -13.74 -1.65
CA THR A 106 9.54 -14.69 -0.57
C THR A 106 9.83 -14.08 0.80
N ILE A 107 9.25 -14.66 1.85
CA ILE A 107 9.56 -14.27 3.24
C ILE A 107 11.01 -14.65 3.54
N ASP A 108 11.78 -13.69 4.05
CA ASP A 108 13.11 -13.98 4.61
C ASP A 108 12.92 -14.87 5.86
N ARG A 109 13.33 -16.13 5.78
CA ARG A 109 13.24 -17.14 6.85
C ARG A 109 14.54 -17.29 7.57
#